data_23ecfb2bc1889f5e42a9e49c44169ec4
#
_entry.id   23ecfb2bc1889f5e42a9e49c44169ec4
#
_cell.length_a   1.000
_cell.length_b   1.000
_cell.length_c   1.000
_cell.angle_alpha   90.00
_cell.angle_beta   90.00
_cell.angle_gamma   90.00
#
_symmetry.space_group_name_H-M   'P 1'
#
loop_
_entity.id
_entity.type
_entity.pdbx_description
1 polymer ?
#
loop_
_entity_poly.entity_id
_entity_poly.type
_entity_poly.pdbx_seq_one_letter_code
_entity_poly.pdbx_strand_id
1 'polypeptide(L)'
;VRLVGTIPELKLIVNTLLKSIPSLGYIGVLLFILFYIYACLGTFLFRGNDPIHFESLHISLLSLFRVATLEDWTDIMYTAIYGCQNYGYFGMKELCKNSNAFPFLGWFYFVSFVLLATFIFFNLFIGVIISNMEDIKEKERLRLDPDLAMLGKSESDIKILLGKIKKDMVLLESHISFLENVEESRFKDDR
;
A
#
# COMPACT_ATOMS: atom_id res chain seq x y z
N VAL A 1 -8.60 2.14 23.80
CA VAL A 1 -7.81 0.89 23.73
C VAL A 1 -8.53 -0.30 24.36
N ARG A 2 -9.31 -0.13 25.47
CA ARG A 2 -10.07 -1.24 26.10
C ARG A 2 -11.20 -1.80 25.22
N LEU A 3 -11.88 -0.98 24.43
CA LEU A 3 -12.98 -1.39 23.52
C LEU A 3 -12.53 -2.35 22.42
N VAL A 4 -11.32 -2.19 21.89
CA VAL A 4 -10.76 -3.06 20.82
C VAL A 4 -10.50 -4.49 21.34
N GLY A 5 -10.24 -4.65 22.66
CA GLY A 5 -10.06 -5.97 23.28
C GLY A 5 -11.34 -6.77 23.50
N THR A 6 -12.49 -6.11 23.52
CA THR A 6 -13.78 -6.71 23.89
C THR A 6 -14.54 -7.27 22.69
N ILE A 7 -14.27 -6.77 21.47
CA ILE A 7 -14.95 -7.20 20.24
C ILE A 7 -13.93 -7.95 19.36
N PRO A 8 -14.06 -9.29 19.19
CA PRO A 8 -13.08 -10.11 18.46
C PRO A 8 -12.89 -9.67 17.02
N GLU A 9 -13.97 -9.26 16.35
CA GLU A 9 -13.97 -8.80 14.96
C GLU A 9 -13.20 -7.49 14.79
N LEU A 10 -13.39 -6.55 15.72
CA LEU A 10 -12.68 -5.28 15.72
C LEU A 10 -11.17 -5.48 15.96
N LYS A 11 -10.82 -6.42 16.85
CA LYS A 11 -9.42 -6.80 17.11
C LYS A 11 -8.78 -7.41 15.86
N LEU A 12 -9.52 -8.23 15.11
CA LEU A 12 -9.02 -8.82 13.85
C LEU A 12 -8.74 -7.73 12.81
N ILE A 13 -9.67 -6.80 12.60
CA ILE A 13 -9.52 -5.68 11.65
C ILE A 13 -8.32 -4.81 12.02
N VAL A 14 -8.21 -4.40 13.28
CA VAL A 14 -7.11 -3.57 13.77
C VAL A 14 -5.77 -4.29 13.62
N ASN A 15 -5.68 -5.57 13.99
CA ASN A 15 -4.46 -6.35 13.83
C ASN A 15 -4.05 -6.51 12.36
N THR A 16 -5.00 -6.68 11.45
CA THR A 16 -4.73 -6.77 10.01
C THR A 16 -4.20 -5.44 9.48
N LEU A 17 -4.82 -4.32 9.88
CA LEU A 17 -4.35 -2.99 9.52
C LEU A 17 -2.92 -2.73 10.04
N LEU A 18 -2.65 -3.03 11.30
CA LEU A 18 -1.32 -2.84 11.90
C LEU A 18 -0.25 -3.71 11.25
N LYS A 19 -0.59 -4.93 10.82
CA LYS A 19 0.34 -5.81 10.09
C LYS A 19 0.69 -5.30 8.69
N SER A 20 -0.19 -4.51 8.07
CA SER A 20 0.05 -3.91 6.75
C SER A 20 0.97 -2.67 6.82
N ILE A 21 1.15 -2.03 7.99
CA ILE A 21 1.96 -0.83 8.16
C ILE A 21 3.43 -1.00 7.72
N PRO A 22 4.15 -2.10 8.05
CA PRO A 22 5.55 -2.24 7.66
C PRO A 22 5.78 -2.24 6.15
N SER A 23 4.89 -2.87 5.39
CA SER A 23 4.98 -2.89 3.91
C SER A 23 4.74 -1.51 3.29
N LEU A 24 4.01 -0.63 4.00
CA LEU A 24 3.71 0.75 3.58
C LEU A 24 4.82 1.74 3.95
N GLY A 25 5.75 1.35 4.83
CA GLY A 25 6.75 2.25 5.41
C GLY A 25 7.63 2.91 4.34
N TYR A 26 8.10 2.17 3.35
CA TYR A 26 8.96 2.72 2.28
C TYR A 26 8.22 3.75 1.42
N ILE A 27 6.96 3.50 1.10
CA ILE A 27 6.14 4.42 0.31
C ILE A 27 5.80 5.66 1.15
N GLY A 28 5.54 5.47 2.45
CA GLY A 28 5.34 6.57 3.41
C GLY A 28 6.55 7.49 3.50
N VAL A 29 7.77 6.95 3.53
CA VAL A 29 9.02 7.74 3.51
C VAL A 29 9.15 8.51 2.20
N LEU A 30 8.87 7.89 1.04
CA LEU A 30 8.91 8.57 -0.26
C LEU A 30 7.91 9.73 -0.30
N LEU A 31 6.69 9.51 0.18
CA LEU A 31 5.65 10.53 0.27
C LEU A 31 6.10 11.68 1.19
N PHE A 32 6.67 11.37 2.35
CA PHE A 32 7.17 12.37 3.29
C PHE A 32 8.29 13.22 2.67
N ILE A 33 9.22 12.61 1.92
CA ILE A 33 10.28 13.34 1.19
C ILE A 33 9.66 14.27 0.15
N LEU A 34 8.67 13.80 -0.61
CA LEU A 34 7.95 14.64 -1.58
C LEU A 34 7.33 15.87 -0.90
N PHE A 35 6.59 15.65 0.18
CA PHE A 35 5.97 16.73 0.95
C PHE A 35 7.01 17.73 1.47
N TYR A 36 8.11 17.22 2.01
CA TYR A 36 9.17 18.06 2.55
C TYR A 36 9.80 18.95 1.48
N ILE A 37 10.14 18.39 0.32
CA ILE A 37 10.74 19.14 -0.80
C ILE A 37 9.75 20.22 -1.28
N TYR A 38 8.51 19.87 -1.52
CA TYR A 38 7.50 20.83 -1.96
C TYR A 38 7.17 21.86 -0.88
N ALA A 39 7.16 21.50 0.40
CA ALA A 39 6.96 22.46 1.49
C ALA A 39 8.09 23.48 1.56
N CYS A 40 9.33 23.05 1.42
CA CYS A 40 10.49 23.96 1.35
C CYS A 40 10.39 24.91 0.15
N LEU A 41 10.08 24.37 -1.04
CA LEU A 41 9.90 25.18 -2.25
C LEU A 41 8.70 26.12 -2.12
N GLY A 42 7.55 25.66 -1.60
CA GLY A 42 6.35 26.47 -1.40
C GLY A 42 6.59 27.60 -0.41
N THR A 43 7.26 27.34 0.72
CA THR A 43 7.66 28.38 1.67
C THR A 43 8.56 29.41 1.01
N PHE A 44 9.54 28.98 0.23
CA PHE A 44 10.46 29.88 -0.45
C PHE A 44 9.77 30.75 -1.50
N LEU A 45 8.90 30.16 -2.32
CA LEU A 45 8.25 30.84 -3.45
C LEU A 45 7.06 31.71 -3.02
N PHE A 46 6.22 31.21 -2.12
CA PHE A 46 4.90 31.80 -1.87
C PHE A 46 4.75 32.48 -0.51
N ARG A 47 5.72 32.39 0.37
CA ARG A 47 5.68 32.99 1.72
C ARG A 47 5.25 34.45 1.74
N GLY A 48 5.72 35.26 0.76
CA GLY A 48 5.35 36.67 0.66
C GLY A 48 3.96 36.90 0.14
N ASN A 49 3.54 36.07 -0.83
CA ASN A 49 2.27 36.20 -1.51
C ASN A 49 1.13 35.50 -0.75
N ASP A 50 1.40 34.34 -0.13
CA ASP A 50 0.39 33.56 0.56
C ASP A 50 0.89 33.09 1.93
N PRO A 51 1.02 34.01 2.91
CA PRO A 51 1.47 33.67 4.25
C PRO A 51 0.52 32.75 5.00
N ILE A 52 -0.78 32.73 4.69
CA ILE A 52 -1.74 31.83 5.36
C ILE A 52 -1.37 30.37 5.10
N HIS A 53 -0.89 30.04 3.89
CA HIS A 53 -0.60 28.68 3.49
C HIS A 53 0.92 28.36 3.44
N PHE A 54 1.80 29.36 3.36
CA PHE A 54 3.23 29.15 3.13
C PHE A 54 4.17 30.02 3.99
N GLU A 55 3.71 30.62 5.11
CA GLU A 55 4.58 31.46 5.97
C GLU A 55 5.77 30.70 6.53
N SER A 56 5.60 29.43 6.86
CA SER A 56 6.63 28.58 7.47
C SER A 56 6.51 27.14 7.00
N LEU A 57 7.59 26.35 7.19
CA LEU A 57 7.65 24.97 6.74
C LEU A 57 6.51 24.10 7.27
N HIS A 58 6.15 24.22 8.54
CA HIS A 58 5.08 23.43 9.13
C HIS A 58 3.69 23.81 8.58
N ILE A 59 3.44 25.11 8.32
CA ILE A 59 2.22 25.58 7.68
C ILE A 59 2.17 25.08 6.24
N SER A 60 3.27 25.14 5.51
CA SER A 60 3.36 24.62 4.13
C SER A 60 3.10 23.12 4.07
N LEU A 61 3.63 22.34 5.02
CA LEU A 61 3.35 20.90 5.12
C LEU A 61 1.85 20.62 5.35
N LEU A 62 1.20 21.40 6.24
CA LEU A 62 -0.24 21.29 6.50
C LEU A 62 -1.06 21.66 5.27
N SER A 63 -0.68 22.73 4.57
CA SER A 63 -1.35 23.16 3.34
C SER A 63 -1.18 22.14 2.21
N LEU A 64 0.01 21.55 2.07
CA LEU A 64 0.23 20.49 1.10
C LEU A 64 -0.52 19.20 1.46
N PHE A 65 -0.70 18.90 2.74
CA PHE A 65 -1.57 17.81 3.16
C PHE A 65 -3.01 18.03 2.69
N ARG A 66 -3.55 19.26 2.85
CA ARG A 66 -4.84 19.65 2.31
C ARG A 66 -4.89 19.51 0.80
N VAL A 67 -3.88 20.01 0.08
CA VAL A 67 -3.76 19.86 -1.39
C VAL A 67 -3.72 18.39 -1.82
N ALA A 68 -3.01 17.52 -1.09
CA ALA A 68 -2.91 16.10 -1.39
C ALA A 68 -4.24 15.34 -1.19
N THR A 69 -5.10 15.81 -0.27
CA THR A 69 -6.47 15.31 -0.10
C THR A 69 -7.44 15.85 -1.15
N LEU A 70 -6.95 16.67 -2.07
CA LEU A 70 -7.72 17.35 -3.13
C LEU A 70 -8.77 18.34 -2.60
N GLU A 71 -8.63 18.76 -1.34
CA GLU A 71 -9.51 19.74 -0.72
C GLU A 71 -9.00 21.16 -1.03
N ASP A 72 -9.84 21.96 -1.69
CA ASP A 72 -9.61 23.38 -2.04
C ASP A 72 -8.23 23.69 -2.66
N TRP A 73 -7.57 22.70 -3.25
CA TRP A 73 -6.24 22.87 -3.83
C TRP A 73 -6.19 23.91 -4.94
N THR A 74 -7.29 24.06 -5.67
CA THR A 74 -7.44 25.05 -6.74
C THR A 74 -7.44 26.48 -6.20
N ASP A 75 -8.04 26.73 -5.04
CA ASP A 75 -8.11 28.06 -4.44
C ASP A 75 -6.72 28.51 -3.95
N ILE A 76 -5.95 27.59 -3.35
CA ILE A 76 -4.56 27.85 -2.98
C ILE A 76 -3.72 28.13 -4.24
N MET A 77 -3.91 27.35 -5.30
CA MET A 77 -3.24 27.54 -6.58
C MET A 77 -3.60 28.90 -7.20
N TYR A 78 -4.89 29.28 -7.21
CA TYR A 78 -5.31 30.56 -7.77
C TYR A 78 -4.79 31.75 -6.97
N THR A 79 -4.63 31.62 -5.65
CA THR A 79 -3.94 32.65 -4.82
C THR A 79 -2.49 32.84 -5.27
N ALA A 80 -1.78 31.76 -5.61
CA ALA A 80 -0.43 31.85 -6.15
C ALA A 80 -0.39 32.42 -7.58
N ILE A 81 -1.38 32.10 -8.42
CA ILE A 81 -1.46 32.54 -9.83
C ILE A 81 -1.81 34.04 -9.93
N TYR A 82 -2.84 34.48 -9.20
CA TYR A 82 -3.37 35.84 -9.34
C TYR A 82 -2.83 36.83 -8.30
N GLY A 83 -2.19 36.33 -7.24
CA GLY A 83 -1.73 37.12 -6.11
C GLY A 83 -2.81 37.37 -5.07
N CYS A 84 -2.41 37.46 -3.79
CA CYS A 84 -3.31 37.58 -2.64
C CYS A 84 -4.19 38.83 -2.63
N GLN A 85 -3.79 39.91 -3.34
CA GLN A 85 -4.65 41.10 -3.47
C GLN A 85 -5.86 40.86 -4.38
N ASN A 86 -5.72 39.98 -5.37
CA ASN A 86 -6.73 39.72 -6.37
C ASN A 86 -7.57 38.47 -6.08
N TYR A 87 -7.02 37.53 -5.32
CA TYR A 87 -7.69 36.25 -5.05
C TYR A 87 -7.38 35.72 -3.64
N GLY A 88 -8.35 35.07 -3.01
CA GLY A 88 -8.17 34.27 -1.78
C GLY A 88 -8.24 35.02 -0.46
N TYR A 89 -7.97 36.33 -0.44
CA TYR A 89 -7.86 37.12 0.79
C TYR A 89 -9.05 38.08 1.03
N PHE A 90 -10.24 37.64 0.69
CA PHE A 90 -11.46 38.40 0.92
C PHE A 90 -11.70 38.63 2.43
N GLY A 91 -11.68 39.89 2.87
CA GLY A 91 -11.83 40.25 4.29
C GLY A 91 -10.58 40.16 5.14
N MET A 92 -9.45 39.67 4.60
CA MET A 92 -8.16 39.49 5.32
C MET A 92 -7.00 40.14 4.55
N LYS A 93 -7.25 41.24 3.83
CA LYS A 93 -6.21 41.89 3.00
C LYS A 93 -4.98 42.35 3.74
N GLU A 94 -5.07 42.59 5.06
CA GLU A 94 -3.95 42.95 5.92
C GLU A 94 -2.89 41.86 6.03
N LEU A 95 -3.29 40.60 5.85
CA LEU A 95 -2.37 39.46 5.87
C LEU A 95 -1.60 39.29 4.55
N CYS A 96 -2.06 39.92 3.46
CA CYS A 96 -1.39 39.94 2.18
C CYS A 96 -0.22 40.91 2.20
N LYS A 97 0.97 40.45 2.61
CA LYS A 97 2.16 41.29 2.81
C LYS A 97 2.80 41.75 1.50
N ASN A 98 2.84 40.88 0.51
CA ASN A 98 3.49 41.16 -0.76
C ASN A 98 2.84 40.35 -1.89
N SER A 99 1.91 40.97 -2.60
CA SER A 99 1.17 40.35 -3.68
C SER A 99 2.04 40.20 -4.93
N ASN A 100 2.54 39.00 -5.14
CA ASN A 100 3.23 38.63 -6.37
C ASN A 100 2.44 37.55 -7.10
N ALA A 101 2.04 37.83 -8.34
CA ALA A 101 1.39 36.85 -9.20
C ALA A 101 2.44 35.97 -9.87
N PHE A 102 2.29 34.67 -9.76
CA PHE A 102 3.15 33.65 -10.41
C PHE A 102 2.31 32.74 -11.32
N PRO A 103 1.78 33.21 -12.45
CA PRO A 103 0.80 32.45 -13.24
C PRO A 103 1.32 31.09 -13.69
N PHE A 104 2.55 31.07 -14.24
CA PHE A 104 3.13 29.83 -14.76
C PHE A 104 3.71 28.96 -13.66
N LEU A 105 4.43 29.54 -12.72
CA LEU A 105 5.10 28.83 -11.63
C LEU A 105 4.07 28.25 -10.63
N GLY A 106 3.02 29.02 -10.29
CA GLY A 106 1.92 28.57 -9.43
C GLY A 106 1.22 27.35 -10.03
N TRP A 107 0.80 27.44 -11.29
CA TRP A 107 0.16 26.32 -11.97
C TRP A 107 1.09 25.08 -11.97
N PHE A 108 2.33 25.22 -12.41
CA PHE A 108 3.26 24.10 -12.50
C PHE A 108 3.54 23.44 -11.15
N TYR A 109 3.75 24.25 -10.10
CA TYR A 109 3.98 23.76 -8.74
C TYR A 109 2.83 22.92 -8.22
N PHE A 110 1.60 23.43 -8.26
CA PHE A 110 0.44 22.72 -7.71
C PHE A 110 0.05 21.50 -8.54
N VAL A 111 0.01 21.63 -9.86
CA VAL A 111 -0.35 20.51 -10.74
C VAL A 111 0.71 19.38 -10.63
N SER A 112 2.00 19.70 -10.64
CA SER A 112 3.03 18.68 -10.48
C SER A 112 2.97 18.00 -9.12
N PHE A 113 2.70 18.75 -8.04
CA PHE A 113 2.53 18.17 -6.71
C PHE A 113 1.33 17.22 -6.66
N VAL A 114 0.16 17.64 -7.14
CA VAL A 114 -1.06 16.83 -7.15
C VAL A 114 -0.85 15.55 -7.95
N LEU A 115 -0.26 15.64 -9.15
CA LEU A 115 0.03 14.47 -9.98
C LEU A 115 0.97 13.49 -9.30
N LEU A 116 2.08 13.97 -8.72
CA LEU A 116 3.06 13.11 -8.04
C LEU A 116 2.49 12.50 -6.77
N ALA A 117 1.83 13.30 -5.92
CA ALA A 117 1.21 12.82 -4.69
C ALA A 117 0.13 11.78 -4.99
N THR A 118 -0.74 12.05 -5.96
CA THR A 118 -1.79 11.12 -6.40
C THR A 118 -1.20 9.82 -6.95
N PHE A 119 -0.16 9.91 -7.78
CA PHE A 119 0.52 8.73 -8.32
C PHE A 119 1.12 7.84 -7.22
N ILE A 120 1.81 8.45 -6.24
CA ILE A 120 2.37 7.72 -5.10
C ILE A 120 1.25 7.10 -4.26
N PHE A 121 0.15 7.83 -4.03
CA PHE A 121 -1.00 7.35 -3.25
C PHE A 121 -1.68 6.15 -3.92
N PHE A 122 -1.89 6.18 -5.24
CA PHE A 122 -2.44 5.04 -5.97
C PHE A 122 -1.51 3.83 -5.92
N ASN A 123 -0.21 4.01 -6.05
CA ASN A 123 0.75 2.91 -5.94
C ASN A 123 0.73 2.28 -4.53
N LEU A 124 0.60 3.11 -3.48
CA LEU A 124 0.40 2.65 -2.10
C LEU A 124 -0.88 1.82 -1.97
N PHE A 125 -2.00 2.31 -2.51
CA PHE A 125 -3.30 1.65 -2.44
C PHE A 125 -3.28 0.30 -3.16
N ILE A 126 -2.71 0.24 -4.37
CA ILE A 126 -2.55 -1.00 -5.14
C ILE A 126 -1.64 -1.98 -4.37
N GLY A 127 -0.53 -1.52 -3.80
CA GLY A 127 0.39 -2.34 -3.00
C GLY A 127 -0.30 -2.99 -1.79
N VAL A 128 -1.16 -2.24 -1.08
CA VAL A 128 -1.95 -2.77 0.04
C VAL A 128 -2.94 -3.84 -0.43
N ILE A 129 -3.63 -3.60 -1.53
CA ILE A 129 -4.61 -4.58 -2.07
C ILE A 129 -3.90 -5.87 -2.45
N ILE A 130 -2.78 -5.79 -3.18
CA ILE A 130 -2.03 -6.96 -3.63
C ILE A 130 -1.52 -7.76 -2.42
N SER A 131 -0.90 -7.10 -1.44
CA SER A 131 -0.40 -7.75 -0.22
C SER A 131 -1.51 -8.47 0.55
N ASN A 132 -2.68 -7.85 0.70
CA ASN A 132 -3.83 -8.49 1.35
C ASN A 132 -4.39 -9.67 0.55
N MET A 133 -4.38 -9.60 -0.78
CA MET A 133 -4.82 -10.71 -1.64
C MET A 133 -3.86 -11.90 -1.58
N GLU A 134 -2.55 -11.65 -1.50
CA GLU A 134 -1.55 -12.70 -1.34
C GLU A 134 -1.72 -13.42 0.00
N ASP A 135 -1.91 -12.70 1.11
CA ASP A 135 -2.17 -13.27 2.43
C ASP A 135 -3.45 -14.13 2.45
N ILE A 136 -4.50 -13.70 1.74
CA ILE A 136 -5.75 -14.47 1.65
C ILE A 136 -5.54 -15.73 0.82
N LYS A 137 -4.88 -15.65 -0.33
CA LYS A 137 -4.59 -16.79 -1.19
C LYS A 137 -3.70 -17.82 -0.49
N GLU A 138 -2.71 -17.38 0.28
CA GLU A 138 -1.85 -18.27 1.04
C GLU A 138 -2.63 -19.00 2.14
N LYS A 139 -3.51 -18.28 2.88
CA LYS A 139 -4.39 -18.90 3.88
C LYS A 139 -5.35 -19.90 3.26
N GLU A 140 -5.87 -19.63 2.07
CA GLU A 140 -6.78 -20.51 1.37
C GLU A 140 -6.06 -21.75 0.82
N ARG A 141 -4.86 -21.60 0.29
CA ARG A 141 -3.98 -22.73 -0.08
C ARG A 141 -3.68 -23.63 1.11
N LEU A 142 -3.34 -23.05 2.27
CA LEU A 142 -3.09 -23.80 3.50
C LEU A 142 -4.35 -24.49 4.06
N ARG A 143 -5.55 -23.99 3.75
CA ARG A 143 -6.82 -24.62 4.12
C ARG A 143 -7.18 -25.80 3.19
N LEU A 144 -6.89 -25.67 1.91
CA LEU A 144 -7.21 -26.69 0.89
C LEU A 144 -6.22 -27.86 0.92
N ASP A 145 -4.99 -27.61 1.35
CA ASP A 145 -3.93 -28.63 1.45
C ASP A 145 -3.23 -28.54 2.81
N PRO A 146 -3.73 -29.29 3.83
CA PRO A 146 -3.11 -29.32 5.17
C PRO A 146 -1.67 -29.85 5.16
N ASP A 147 -1.29 -30.65 4.17
CA ASP A 147 0.07 -31.18 4.02
C ASP A 147 1.04 -30.07 3.55
N LEU A 148 0.58 -29.11 2.73
CA LEU A 148 1.34 -27.91 2.38
C LEU A 148 1.55 -26.97 3.59
N ALA A 149 0.61 -26.95 4.53
CA ALA A 149 0.73 -26.17 5.77
C ALA A 149 1.89 -26.63 6.64
N MET A 150 2.29 -27.90 6.54
CA MET A 150 3.42 -28.45 7.24
C MET A 150 4.77 -28.13 6.56
N LEU A 151 4.78 -27.90 5.23
CA LEU A 151 6.00 -27.59 4.45
C LEU A 151 6.65 -26.23 4.79
N GLY A 152 5.89 -25.30 5.33
CA GLY A 152 6.36 -23.93 5.62
C GLY A 152 7.14 -23.76 6.92
N LYS A 153 7.33 -24.81 7.73
CA LYS A 153 7.80 -24.61 9.11
C LYS A 153 9.26 -25.00 9.40
N SER A 154 9.88 -25.92 8.68
CA SER A 154 11.30 -26.26 8.90
C SER A 154 11.85 -27.15 7.77
N GLU A 155 13.15 -27.07 7.53
CA GLU A 155 13.89 -28.02 6.65
C GLU A 155 13.73 -29.48 7.08
N SER A 156 13.52 -29.73 8.37
CA SER A 156 13.20 -31.04 8.92
C SER A 156 11.83 -31.56 8.46
N ASP A 157 10.83 -30.69 8.32
CA ASP A 157 9.47 -31.06 7.92
C ASP A 157 9.42 -31.43 6.42
N ILE A 158 10.22 -30.75 5.59
CA ILE A 158 10.40 -31.09 4.17
C ILE A 158 11.00 -32.48 4.02
N LYS A 159 12.00 -32.85 4.83
CA LYS A 159 12.61 -34.18 4.81
C LYS A 159 11.61 -35.28 5.22
N ILE A 160 10.77 -35.02 6.22
CA ILE A 160 9.72 -35.95 6.68
C ILE A 160 8.66 -36.14 5.56
N LEU A 161 8.23 -35.07 4.90
CA LEU A 161 7.26 -35.16 3.81
C LEU A 161 7.81 -35.90 2.59
N LEU A 162 9.05 -35.61 2.19
CA LEU A 162 9.76 -36.33 1.14
C LEU A 162 9.87 -37.82 1.49
N GLY A 163 10.12 -38.15 2.76
CA GLY A 163 10.14 -39.54 3.24
C GLY A 163 8.77 -40.23 3.10
N LYS A 164 7.67 -39.51 3.40
CA LYS A 164 6.28 -39.99 3.26
C LYS A 164 5.90 -40.23 1.79
N ILE A 165 6.18 -39.25 0.93
CA ILE A 165 5.92 -39.36 -0.52
C ILE A 165 6.70 -40.56 -1.12
N LYS A 166 7.95 -40.72 -0.75
CA LYS A 166 8.77 -41.87 -1.21
C LYS A 166 8.17 -43.20 -0.78
N LYS A 167 7.64 -43.26 0.45
CA LYS A 167 6.96 -44.49 0.96
C LYS A 167 5.67 -44.78 0.23
N ASP A 168 4.87 -43.76 -0.06
CA ASP A 168 3.60 -43.88 -0.81
C ASP A 168 3.87 -44.31 -2.26
N MET A 169 4.93 -43.80 -2.91
CA MET A 169 5.37 -44.24 -4.23
C MET A 169 5.72 -45.72 -4.25
N VAL A 170 6.50 -46.20 -3.28
CA VAL A 170 6.86 -47.65 -3.18
C VAL A 170 5.62 -48.53 -2.98
N LEU A 171 4.63 -48.02 -2.21
CA LEU A 171 3.37 -48.74 -2.00
C LEU A 171 2.56 -48.80 -3.30
N LEU A 172 2.49 -47.73 -4.05
CA LEU A 172 1.83 -47.67 -5.37
C LEU A 172 2.52 -48.61 -6.37
N GLU A 173 3.84 -48.63 -6.45
CA GLU A 173 4.58 -49.57 -7.29
C GLU A 173 4.26 -51.02 -6.94
N SER A 174 4.15 -51.36 -5.63
CA SER A 174 3.76 -52.71 -5.21
C SER A 174 2.35 -53.09 -5.60
N HIS A 175 1.40 -52.13 -5.56
CA HIS A 175 0.03 -52.34 -6.00
C HIS A 175 -0.07 -52.52 -7.52
N ILE A 176 0.68 -51.76 -8.29
CA ILE A 176 0.77 -51.90 -9.74
C ILE A 176 1.28 -53.28 -10.13
N SER A 177 2.42 -53.72 -9.52
CA SER A 177 2.97 -55.02 -9.80
C SER A 177 2.04 -56.20 -9.41
N PHE A 178 1.25 -56.03 -8.34
CA PHE A 178 0.23 -56.97 -7.96
C PHE A 178 -0.89 -57.06 -9.01
N LEU A 179 -1.36 -55.93 -9.50
CA LEU A 179 -2.40 -55.90 -10.54
C LEU A 179 -1.92 -56.48 -11.86
N GLU A 180 -0.67 -56.24 -12.26
CA GLU A 180 -0.03 -56.81 -13.44
C GLU A 180 0.03 -58.36 -13.33
N ASN A 181 0.42 -58.90 -12.16
CA ASN A 181 0.43 -60.31 -11.90
C ASN A 181 -0.98 -60.98 -11.94
N VAL A 182 -2.00 -60.28 -11.45
CA VAL A 182 -3.39 -60.71 -11.49
C VAL A 182 -3.92 -60.75 -12.94
N GLU A 183 -3.56 -59.75 -13.73
CA GLU A 183 -3.92 -59.70 -15.14
C GLU A 183 -3.26 -60.80 -15.95
N GLU A 184 -1.98 -61.07 -15.73
CA GLU A 184 -1.24 -62.17 -16.38
C GLU A 184 -1.77 -63.55 -15.97
N SER A 185 -2.22 -63.75 -14.73
CA SER A 185 -2.84 -64.99 -14.27
C SER A 185 -4.20 -65.25 -14.89
N ARG A 186 -5.02 -64.22 -15.12
CA ARG A 186 -6.31 -64.32 -15.83
C ARG A 186 -6.14 -64.70 -17.30
N PHE A 187 -5.15 -64.15 -17.99
CA PHE A 187 -4.90 -64.51 -19.41
C PHE A 187 -4.37 -65.94 -19.56
N LYS A 188 -3.80 -66.58 -18.52
CA LYS A 188 -3.39 -67.98 -18.56
C LYS A 188 -4.51 -68.99 -18.30
N ASP A 189 -5.59 -68.57 -17.63
CA ASP A 189 -6.72 -69.43 -17.30
C ASP A 189 -7.77 -69.53 -18.43
N ASP A 190 -7.74 -68.55 -19.37
CA ASP A 190 -8.62 -68.47 -20.52
C ASP A 190 -8.08 -69.18 -21.79
N ARG A 191 -6.97 -69.97 -21.67
CA ARG A 191 -6.41 -70.79 -22.74
C ARG A 191 -6.47 -72.27 -22.40
#